data_2a5927f31ab56cad0ce610f43ac22455
#
_entry.id   2a5927f31ab56cad0ce610f43ac22455
#
_cell.length_a   1.000
_cell.length_b   1.000
_cell.length_c   1.000
_cell.angle_alpha   90.00
_cell.angle_beta   90.00
_cell.angle_gamma   90.00
#
_symmetry.space_group_name_H-M   'P 1'
#
loop_
_entity.id
_entity.type
_entity.pdbx_description
1 polymer ?
#
loop_
_entity_poly.entity_id
_entity_poly.type
_entity_poly.pdbx_seq_one_letter_code
_entity_poly.pdbx_strand_id
1 'polypeptide(L)'
;DAMAHRAGYTLHEQLHSSHRSTLFRATRLRDQRPVILKLTSSDYLDRRRTLELRREYAIARRVEGEGIVQVLGLEEFPDRAALVLEDFGGTSLRQLLDERGPLDVPTFLDFAVRISAALGHIHQHGVIHKDIKPHNIIVNPATGVVKITDFSLSVGLTLESVTPELPTHLTGTLAYMAPEQTGRMNRGVDYRADFYALGATFFELLTHRRVFITNAPLELLHAHVAQVPPSPRDLNPEVPEHLAAIVLKLLAKAPEERYQSTWGLLADLEQCQRQLRSGGTLQPFTLGLVDRPHQYRPPQGLHGRDADVALLTRSYARAAAGQGQLLLISGPAGIGKTSLVNELYRVTAASRGRVAIGKCDQLLRSEPFDAVHQALQHLVRQTLGEGEAETALIRERLQEVLGVNTAVLVEAVPNTRALMGEQPPPAPLSSSESSNRLTLVLARTLQAFATPERPLALFLDDLQWTDSATLTLLQTLVRDSSTRHLLLVGAWRDTEVSTNHPLTLALEELRATGTSWEQLHLAPLSLEEIARMVRETTAAEAGREVELARLIHSRTGGNPFSVIAFLRFLHERDLLR
;
A
#
# COMPACT_ATOMS: atom_id res chain seq x y z
N ASP A 1 22.37 8.82 27.86
CA ASP A 1 22.75 7.95 29.00
C ASP A 1 22.23 8.44 30.35
N ALA A 2 22.40 9.71 30.71
CA ALA A 2 21.88 10.26 31.97
C ALA A 2 20.34 10.30 32.06
N MET A 3 19.63 10.36 30.94
CA MET A 3 18.17 10.40 30.88
C MET A 3 17.52 9.03 31.13
N ALA A 4 18.05 7.96 30.56
CA ALA A 4 17.51 6.62 30.80
C ALA A 4 17.68 6.20 32.27
N HIS A 5 18.75 6.63 32.91
CA HIS A 5 18.96 6.38 34.34
C HIS A 5 17.96 7.17 35.21
N ARG A 6 17.58 8.41 34.81
CA ARG A 6 16.50 9.18 35.46
C ARG A 6 15.11 8.57 35.23
N ALA A 7 14.96 7.80 34.16
CA ALA A 7 13.69 7.15 33.78
C ALA A 7 13.50 5.76 34.40
N GLY A 8 14.39 5.28 35.26
CA GLY A 8 14.27 3.97 35.91
C GLY A 8 14.82 2.81 35.09
N TYR A 9 15.73 3.05 34.17
CA TYR A 9 16.42 2.04 33.38
C TYR A 9 17.93 2.23 33.40
N THR A 10 18.67 1.11 33.42
CA THR A 10 20.12 1.09 33.20
C THR A 10 20.38 0.56 31.80
N LEU A 11 20.97 1.37 30.92
CA LEU A 11 21.35 0.96 29.56
C LEU A 11 22.66 0.17 29.59
N HIS A 12 22.73 -0.91 28.82
CA HIS A 12 23.91 -1.76 28.69
C HIS A 12 24.53 -1.66 27.31
N GLU A 13 23.86 -2.17 26.29
CA GLU A 13 24.36 -2.33 24.95
C GLU A 13 23.40 -1.70 23.93
N GLN A 14 23.94 -1.00 22.94
CA GLN A 14 23.19 -0.52 21.79
C GLN A 14 23.14 -1.64 20.75
N LEU A 15 21.95 -2.19 20.52
CA LEU A 15 21.73 -3.30 19.61
C LEU A 15 21.60 -2.85 18.15
N HIS A 16 20.93 -1.71 17.94
CA HIS A 16 20.69 -1.17 16.60
C HIS A 16 20.43 0.33 16.66
N SER A 17 20.82 1.05 15.61
CA SER A 17 20.49 2.47 15.44
C SER A 17 20.05 2.74 14.01
N SER A 18 18.96 3.47 13.86
CA SER A 18 18.42 3.95 12.60
C SER A 18 18.05 5.43 12.70
N HIS A 19 17.66 6.05 11.58
CA HIS A 19 17.17 7.43 11.59
C HIS A 19 15.87 7.63 12.39
N ARG A 20 15.14 6.55 12.68
CA ARG A 20 13.84 6.60 13.36
C ARG A 20 13.91 6.23 14.82
N SER A 21 14.73 5.25 15.16
CA SER A 21 14.81 4.71 16.52
C SER A 21 16.14 4.05 16.80
N THR A 22 16.51 4.00 18.08
CA THR A 22 17.68 3.25 18.58
C THR A 22 17.20 2.21 19.58
N LEU A 23 17.70 0.98 19.44
CA LEU A 23 17.40 -0.12 20.36
C LEU A 23 18.56 -0.31 21.33
N PHE A 24 18.22 -0.39 22.61
CA PHE A 24 19.16 -0.68 23.69
C PHE A 24 18.72 -1.89 24.49
N ARG A 25 19.67 -2.74 24.84
CA ARG A 25 19.49 -3.70 25.93
C ARG A 25 19.63 -2.96 27.25
N ALA A 26 18.70 -3.16 28.18
CA ALA A 26 18.63 -2.42 29.42
C ALA A 26 18.11 -3.29 30.58
N THR A 27 18.34 -2.83 31.80
CA THR A 27 17.68 -3.39 33.00
C THR A 27 16.70 -2.38 33.57
N ARG A 28 15.47 -2.78 33.77
CA ARG A 28 14.46 -1.96 34.44
C ARG A 28 14.69 -1.98 35.94
N LEU A 29 14.93 -0.81 36.55
CA LEU A 29 15.40 -0.69 37.93
C LEU A 29 14.39 -1.13 38.98
N ARG A 30 13.09 -0.94 38.73
CA ARG A 30 12.02 -1.24 39.73
C ARG A 30 11.89 -2.74 40.04
N ASP A 31 12.23 -3.62 39.14
CA ASP A 31 12.07 -5.07 39.27
C ASP A 31 13.28 -5.86 38.78
N GLN A 32 14.38 -5.19 38.42
CA GLN A 32 15.63 -5.77 37.91
C GLN A 32 15.42 -6.66 36.67
N ARG A 33 14.34 -6.43 35.92
CA ARG A 33 14.00 -7.22 34.73
C ARG A 33 14.81 -6.76 33.52
N PRO A 34 15.46 -7.69 32.76
CA PRO A 34 16.05 -7.35 31.49
C PRO A 34 14.98 -6.98 30.46
N VAL A 35 15.22 -5.91 29.71
CA VAL A 35 14.30 -5.37 28.72
C VAL A 35 15.06 -4.82 27.51
N ILE A 36 14.37 -4.71 26.38
CA ILE A 36 14.83 -3.96 25.21
C ILE A 36 14.06 -2.64 25.16
N LEU A 37 14.78 -1.52 25.07
CA LEU A 37 14.21 -0.20 24.89
C LEU A 37 14.34 0.23 23.43
N LYS A 38 13.22 0.48 22.76
CA LYS A 38 13.16 1.13 21.44
C LYS A 38 12.88 2.61 21.63
N LEU A 39 13.91 3.43 21.57
CA LEU A 39 13.84 4.88 21.75
C LEU A 39 13.67 5.59 20.41
N THR A 40 12.80 6.58 20.33
CA THR A 40 12.76 7.49 19.16
C THR A 40 14.01 8.35 19.10
N SER A 41 14.50 8.66 17.88
CA SER A 41 15.67 9.55 17.71
C SER A 41 15.33 10.98 18.18
N SER A 42 16.35 11.67 18.75
CA SER A 42 16.21 12.94 19.49
C SER A 42 16.08 14.20 18.62
N ASP A 43 16.03 14.09 17.30
CA ASP A 43 15.92 15.26 16.43
C ASP A 43 14.53 15.86 16.48
N TYR A 44 14.38 16.85 17.34
CA TYR A 44 13.22 17.74 17.55
C TYR A 44 11.84 17.06 17.69
N LEU A 45 11.07 17.52 18.66
CA LEU A 45 9.66 17.30 18.99
C LEU A 45 8.77 16.86 17.81
N ASP A 46 9.03 15.71 17.21
CA ASP A 46 8.19 15.17 16.15
C ASP A 46 7.01 14.41 16.78
N ARG A 47 5.92 15.12 17.03
CA ARG A 47 4.64 14.55 17.46
C ARG A 47 4.23 13.36 16.59
N ARG A 48 4.63 13.35 15.32
CA ARG A 48 4.35 12.26 14.38
C ARG A 48 5.02 10.96 14.81
N ARG A 49 6.28 11.00 15.24
CA ARG A 49 7.03 9.81 15.70
C ARG A 49 6.46 9.21 16.98
N THR A 50 6.04 10.06 17.91
CA THR A 50 5.35 9.60 19.12
C THR A 50 4.01 8.94 18.78
N LEU A 51 3.25 9.48 17.83
CA LEU A 51 2.01 8.87 17.34
C LEU A 51 2.26 7.54 16.62
N GLU A 52 3.31 7.45 15.81
CA GLU A 52 3.73 6.19 15.16
C GLU A 52 4.06 5.13 16.22
N LEU A 53 4.81 5.48 17.27
CA LEU A 53 5.15 4.55 18.34
C LEU A 53 3.94 4.13 19.18
N ARG A 54 2.99 5.05 19.45
CA ARG A 54 1.71 4.72 20.10
C ARG A 54 0.89 3.74 19.26
N ARG A 55 0.87 3.93 17.94
CA ARG A 55 0.20 3.02 17.01
C ARG A 55 0.88 1.65 17.01
N GLU A 56 2.20 1.60 16.95
CA GLU A 56 2.97 0.36 17.05
C GLU A 56 2.65 -0.38 18.35
N TYR A 57 2.64 0.33 19.48
CA TYR A 57 2.24 -0.20 20.79
C TYR A 57 0.84 -0.82 20.77
N ALA A 58 -0.14 -0.10 20.25
CA ALA A 58 -1.53 -0.57 20.19
C ALA A 58 -1.68 -1.84 19.32
N ILE A 59 -0.98 -1.89 18.19
CA ILE A 59 -0.99 -3.06 17.31
C ILE A 59 -0.29 -4.25 17.98
N ALA A 60 0.90 -4.05 18.54
CA ALA A 60 1.66 -5.11 19.21
C ALA A 60 0.89 -5.71 20.39
N ARG A 61 0.17 -4.90 21.16
CA ARG A 61 -0.72 -5.35 22.24
C ARG A 61 -1.91 -6.17 21.72
N ARG A 62 -2.42 -5.83 20.55
CA ARG A 62 -3.53 -6.58 19.92
C ARG A 62 -3.13 -7.98 19.48
N VAL A 63 -1.88 -8.17 19.04
CA VAL A 63 -1.35 -9.46 18.56
C VAL A 63 -0.52 -10.20 19.60
N GLU A 64 -0.57 -9.79 20.87
CA GLU A 64 0.20 -10.41 21.95
C GLU A 64 -0.08 -11.92 22.00
N GLY A 65 0.99 -12.73 22.03
CA GLY A 65 0.88 -14.19 22.07
C GLY A 65 2.21 -14.90 21.87
N GLU A 66 2.14 -16.21 21.82
CA GLU A 66 3.32 -17.06 21.55
C GLU A 66 3.88 -16.75 20.16
N GLY A 67 5.21 -16.63 20.05
CA GLY A 67 5.89 -16.27 18.80
C GLY A 67 5.92 -14.76 18.50
N ILE A 68 5.43 -13.91 19.39
CA ILE A 68 5.48 -12.45 19.28
C ILE A 68 6.31 -11.89 20.43
N VAL A 69 7.18 -10.91 20.14
CA VAL A 69 7.92 -10.19 21.19
C VAL A 69 6.93 -9.39 22.05
N GLN A 70 6.92 -9.68 23.35
CA GLN A 70 5.98 -9.04 24.27
C GLN A 70 6.33 -7.56 24.46
N VAL A 71 5.32 -6.71 24.33
CA VAL A 71 5.43 -5.29 24.66
C VAL A 71 5.03 -5.08 26.11
N LEU A 72 5.99 -4.63 26.94
CA LEU A 72 5.82 -4.44 28.38
C LEU A 72 5.24 -3.08 28.74
N GLY A 73 5.40 -2.09 27.86
CA GLY A 73 4.90 -0.73 28.08
C GLY A 73 5.33 0.27 27.03
N LEU A 74 4.71 1.43 27.09
CA LEU A 74 5.09 2.64 26.36
C LEU A 74 5.40 3.72 27.40
N GLU A 75 6.62 4.27 27.32
CA GLU A 75 7.09 5.33 28.22
C GLU A 75 7.25 6.62 27.44
N GLU A 76 6.75 7.73 27.96
CA GLU A 76 6.84 9.04 27.33
C GLU A 76 7.72 9.96 28.17
N PHE A 77 8.74 10.51 27.53
CA PHE A 77 9.67 11.48 28.13
C PHE A 77 9.43 12.87 27.50
N PRO A 78 9.92 13.94 28.08
CA PRO A 78 9.69 15.30 27.57
C PRO A 78 10.13 15.52 26.13
N ASP A 79 11.17 14.81 25.67
CA ASP A 79 11.82 14.97 24.36
C ASP A 79 11.70 13.74 23.45
N ARG A 80 11.23 12.60 23.94
CA ARG A 80 11.15 11.33 23.20
C ARG A 80 10.17 10.34 23.82
N ALA A 81 9.88 9.26 23.09
CA ALA A 81 9.12 8.13 23.61
C ALA A 81 9.92 6.82 23.48
N ALA A 82 9.62 5.86 24.33
CA ALA A 82 10.24 4.55 24.35
C ALA A 82 9.20 3.44 24.39
N LEU A 83 9.35 2.44 23.52
CA LEU A 83 8.66 1.17 23.62
C LEU A 83 9.52 0.20 24.45
N VAL A 84 8.94 -0.36 25.49
CA VAL A 84 9.61 -1.31 26.38
C VAL A 84 9.21 -2.71 25.97
N LEU A 85 10.18 -3.50 25.50
CA LEU A 85 9.99 -4.87 25.03
C LEU A 85 10.64 -5.86 25.98
N GLU A 86 10.16 -7.11 25.99
CA GLU A 86 10.84 -8.19 26.70
C GLU A 86 12.24 -8.44 26.10
N ASP A 87 13.21 -8.73 26.96
CA ASP A 87 14.48 -9.34 26.55
C ASP A 87 14.45 -10.82 26.96
N PHE A 88 14.37 -11.72 25.98
CA PHE A 88 14.43 -13.16 26.20
C PHE A 88 15.80 -13.76 25.79
N GLY A 89 16.83 -12.92 25.69
CA GLY A 89 18.19 -13.33 25.32
C GLY A 89 18.37 -13.73 23.87
N GLY A 90 17.50 -13.21 22.99
CA GLY A 90 17.53 -13.48 21.56
C GLY A 90 18.45 -12.54 20.78
N THR A 91 18.81 -12.98 19.56
CA THR A 91 19.48 -12.19 18.52
C THR A 91 18.64 -12.22 17.24
N SER A 92 18.84 -11.25 16.35
CA SER A 92 18.11 -11.26 15.08
C SER A 92 18.60 -12.37 14.16
N LEU A 93 17.70 -12.91 13.33
CA LEU A 93 18.11 -13.88 12.30
C LEU A 93 19.14 -13.29 11.33
N ARG A 94 19.14 -11.98 11.13
CA ARG A 94 20.17 -11.31 10.33
C ARG A 94 21.56 -11.51 10.94
N GLN A 95 21.69 -11.23 12.23
CA GLN A 95 22.94 -11.41 12.94
C GLN A 95 23.37 -12.87 12.96
N LEU A 96 22.42 -13.80 13.18
CA LEU A 96 22.70 -15.24 13.16
C LEU A 96 23.23 -15.68 11.80
N LEU A 97 22.65 -15.18 10.70
CA LEU A 97 23.14 -15.47 9.34
C LEU A 97 24.53 -14.89 9.09
N ASP A 98 24.82 -13.67 9.55
CA ASP A 98 26.13 -13.04 9.40
C ASP A 98 27.22 -13.81 10.16
N GLU A 99 26.88 -14.40 11.31
CA GLU A 99 27.81 -15.17 12.14
C GLU A 99 28.00 -16.62 11.67
N ARG A 100 26.95 -17.27 11.16
CA ARG A 100 26.95 -18.73 10.90
C ARG A 100 26.81 -19.11 9.43
N GLY A 101 26.44 -18.16 8.55
CA GLY A 101 26.10 -18.45 7.16
C GLY A 101 24.69 -19.06 7.00
N PRO A 102 24.39 -19.71 5.86
CA PRO A 102 23.08 -20.29 5.59
C PRO A 102 22.74 -21.40 6.60
N LEU A 103 21.46 -21.52 6.90
CA LEU A 103 20.98 -22.55 7.83
C LEU A 103 20.96 -23.92 7.15
N ASP A 104 21.32 -24.96 7.89
CA ASP A 104 21.03 -26.33 7.49
C ASP A 104 19.51 -26.60 7.43
N VAL A 105 19.10 -27.57 6.63
CA VAL A 105 17.69 -27.84 6.34
C VAL A 105 16.87 -28.17 7.60
N PRO A 106 17.35 -28.99 8.55
CA PRO A 106 16.62 -29.28 9.78
C PRO A 106 16.39 -28.02 10.64
N THR A 107 17.42 -27.20 10.86
CA THR A 107 17.34 -25.94 11.61
C THR A 107 16.43 -24.95 10.92
N PHE A 108 16.56 -24.84 9.59
CA PHE A 108 15.67 -23.99 8.79
C PHE A 108 14.21 -24.40 8.97
N LEU A 109 13.87 -25.69 8.84
CA LEU A 109 12.48 -26.15 8.97
C LEU A 109 11.91 -25.89 10.36
N ASP A 110 12.72 -26.04 11.41
CA ASP A 110 12.28 -25.75 12.78
C ASP A 110 11.93 -24.24 12.94
N PHE A 111 12.77 -23.36 12.40
CA PHE A 111 12.49 -21.94 12.40
C PHE A 111 11.33 -21.57 11.48
N ALA A 112 11.26 -22.12 10.27
CA ALA A 112 10.21 -21.84 9.30
C ALA A 112 8.81 -22.18 9.85
N VAL A 113 8.65 -23.32 10.52
CA VAL A 113 7.39 -23.70 11.18
C VAL A 113 7.02 -22.70 12.26
N ARG A 114 7.95 -22.33 13.16
CA ARG A 114 7.69 -21.37 14.25
C ARG A 114 7.36 -19.97 13.73
N ILE A 115 8.10 -19.47 12.74
CA ILE A 115 7.85 -18.17 12.12
C ILE A 115 6.48 -18.17 11.44
N SER A 116 6.15 -19.22 10.68
CA SER A 116 4.85 -19.34 10.01
C SER A 116 3.69 -19.42 10.99
N ALA A 117 3.86 -20.10 12.13
CA ALA A 117 2.86 -20.16 13.19
C ALA A 117 2.65 -18.77 13.84
N ALA A 118 3.74 -18.05 14.14
CA ALA A 118 3.68 -16.69 14.67
C ALA A 118 2.99 -15.72 13.70
N LEU A 119 3.30 -15.81 12.39
CA LEU A 119 2.64 -15.02 11.36
C LEU A 119 1.15 -15.36 11.25
N GLY A 120 0.79 -16.65 11.39
CA GLY A 120 -0.60 -17.09 11.46
C GLY A 120 -1.36 -16.46 12.61
N HIS A 121 -0.74 -16.36 13.78
CA HIS A 121 -1.31 -15.69 14.94
C HIS A 121 -1.55 -14.18 14.66
N ILE A 122 -0.60 -13.48 14.04
CA ILE A 122 -0.76 -12.08 13.64
C ILE A 122 -1.95 -11.90 12.70
N HIS A 123 -2.06 -12.75 11.66
CA HIS A 123 -3.13 -12.70 10.67
C HIS A 123 -4.51 -13.01 11.28
N GLN A 124 -4.60 -13.96 12.22
CA GLN A 124 -5.85 -14.27 12.95
C GLN A 124 -6.39 -13.07 13.73
N HIS A 125 -5.50 -12.19 14.22
CA HIS A 125 -5.88 -10.95 14.90
C HIS A 125 -6.17 -9.79 13.93
N GLY A 126 -6.25 -10.07 12.63
CA GLY A 126 -6.59 -9.08 11.61
C GLY A 126 -5.52 -8.02 11.42
N VAL A 127 -4.25 -8.37 11.55
CA VAL A 127 -3.09 -7.50 11.34
C VAL A 127 -2.26 -8.04 10.18
N ILE A 128 -1.80 -7.13 9.32
CA ILE A 128 -0.80 -7.39 8.29
C ILE A 128 0.51 -6.77 8.76
N HIS A 129 1.60 -7.54 8.80
CA HIS A 129 2.87 -7.07 9.35
C HIS A 129 3.58 -6.08 8.43
N LYS A 130 3.63 -6.36 7.13
CA LYS A 130 4.23 -5.56 6.04
C LYS A 130 5.77 -5.41 6.06
N ASP A 131 6.46 -5.94 7.06
CA ASP A 131 7.92 -5.83 7.18
C ASP A 131 8.55 -7.12 7.73
N ILE A 132 8.14 -8.28 7.22
CA ILE A 132 8.75 -9.57 7.55
C ILE A 132 10.14 -9.64 6.89
N LYS A 133 11.18 -9.76 7.69
CA LYS A 133 12.59 -9.86 7.25
C LYS A 133 13.48 -10.41 8.38
N PRO A 134 14.70 -10.89 8.09
CA PRO A 134 15.59 -11.49 9.11
C PRO A 134 15.91 -10.57 10.29
N HIS A 135 15.87 -9.24 10.11
CA HIS A 135 16.10 -8.28 11.19
C HIS A 135 14.96 -8.25 12.22
N ASN A 136 13.71 -8.53 11.78
CA ASN A 136 12.50 -8.44 12.60
C ASN A 136 12.08 -9.81 13.17
N ILE A 137 12.91 -10.82 13.02
CA ILE A 137 12.71 -12.15 13.59
C ILE A 137 13.85 -12.40 14.58
N ILE A 138 13.50 -12.55 15.84
CA ILE A 138 14.44 -12.73 16.95
C ILE A 138 14.45 -14.20 17.37
N VAL A 139 15.62 -14.76 17.47
CA VAL A 139 15.85 -16.18 17.85
C VAL A 139 16.74 -16.22 19.07
N ASN A 140 16.39 -17.03 20.05
CA ASN A 140 17.30 -17.43 21.10
C ASN A 140 17.89 -18.81 20.76
N PRO A 141 19.16 -18.90 20.34
CA PRO A 141 19.76 -20.16 19.89
C PRO A 141 19.87 -21.22 21.00
N ALA A 142 19.89 -20.81 22.26
CA ALA A 142 20.00 -21.72 23.39
C ALA A 142 18.66 -22.42 23.72
N THR A 143 17.54 -21.73 23.53
CA THR A 143 16.20 -22.23 23.86
C THR A 143 15.39 -22.65 22.63
N GLY A 144 15.84 -22.24 21.42
CA GLY A 144 15.11 -22.43 20.17
C GLY A 144 13.86 -21.55 20.03
N VAL A 145 13.63 -20.58 20.94
CA VAL A 145 12.49 -19.66 20.89
C VAL A 145 12.67 -18.70 19.74
N VAL A 146 11.64 -18.57 18.91
CA VAL A 146 11.58 -17.66 17.75
C VAL A 146 10.39 -16.73 17.92
N LYS A 147 10.61 -15.42 17.77
CA LYS A 147 9.57 -14.38 17.91
C LYS A 147 9.68 -13.32 16.83
N ILE A 148 8.53 -12.86 16.35
CA ILE A 148 8.43 -11.71 15.42
C ILE A 148 8.31 -10.42 16.23
N THR A 149 8.93 -9.35 15.73
CA THR A 149 8.94 -8.01 16.34
C THR A 149 8.79 -6.91 15.29
N ASP A 150 8.66 -5.66 15.73
CA ASP A 150 8.62 -4.43 14.93
C ASP A 150 7.33 -4.29 14.08
N PHE A 151 6.29 -3.79 14.72
CA PHE A 151 4.98 -3.52 14.10
C PHE A 151 4.85 -2.09 13.56
N SER A 152 5.95 -1.38 13.32
CA SER A 152 5.96 0.03 12.89
C SER A 152 5.28 0.27 11.54
N LEU A 153 5.34 -0.71 10.62
CA LEU A 153 4.69 -0.66 9.31
C LEU A 153 3.36 -1.41 9.24
N SER A 154 2.97 -2.05 10.34
CA SER A 154 1.78 -2.91 10.37
C SER A 154 0.48 -2.11 10.28
N VAL A 155 -0.54 -2.73 9.71
CA VAL A 155 -1.89 -2.17 9.57
C VAL A 155 -2.95 -3.20 9.94
N GLY A 156 -4.08 -2.74 10.47
CA GLY A 156 -5.26 -3.58 10.63
C GLY A 156 -5.99 -3.78 9.30
N LEU A 157 -6.55 -4.95 9.08
CA LEU A 157 -7.32 -5.30 7.87
C LEU A 157 -8.51 -4.37 7.57
N THR A 158 -8.94 -3.57 8.53
CA THR A 158 -10.10 -2.67 8.41
C THR A 158 -9.75 -1.26 7.93
N LEU A 159 -8.50 -0.91 7.67
CA LEU A 159 -8.05 0.49 7.48
C LEU A 159 -7.29 0.75 6.17
N GLU A 160 -7.43 -0.06 5.14
CA GLU A 160 -6.79 0.27 3.87
C GLU A 160 -7.65 1.16 2.98
N SER A 161 -7.45 2.47 3.13
CA SER A 161 -7.49 3.39 2.01
C SER A 161 -6.16 3.27 1.27
N VAL A 162 -6.24 2.83 0.02
CA VAL A 162 -5.10 2.64 -0.88
C VAL A 162 -4.43 3.99 -1.18
N THR A 163 -3.44 4.36 -0.39
CA THR A 163 -2.38 5.25 -0.84
C THR A 163 -1.06 4.54 -0.60
N PRO A 164 -0.41 4.00 -1.64
CA PRO A 164 0.95 3.49 -1.51
C PRO A 164 1.87 4.69 -1.29
N GLU A 165 2.14 5.03 -0.04
CA GLU A 165 3.29 5.86 0.29
C GLU A 165 4.53 5.01 0.05
N LEU A 166 5.24 5.26 -1.05
CA LEU A 166 6.58 4.74 -1.22
C LEU A 166 7.45 5.29 -0.08
N PRO A 167 8.02 4.41 0.75
CA PRO A 167 8.87 4.86 1.85
C PRO A 167 10.16 5.45 1.29
N THR A 168 10.35 6.74 1.45
CA THR A 168 11.49 7.51 0.93
C THR A 168 12.85 7.13 1.52
N HIS A 169 12.94 6.20 2.52
CA HIS A 169 14.17 5.91 3.25
C HIS A 169 14.35 4.42 3.66
N LEU A 170 13.95 3.44 2.81
CA LEU A 170 13.92 2.02 3.21
C LEU A 170 14.78 1.10 2.34
N THR A 171 16.05 1.45 2.11
CA THR A 171 16.97 0.62 1.31
C THR A 171 17.07 -0.84 1.80
N GLY A 172 16.94 -1.10 3.11
CA GLY A 172 16.99 -2.44 3.67
C GLY A 172 15.68 -3.25 3.55
N THR A 173 14.53 -2.58 3.58
CA THR A 173 13.19 -3.21 3.52
C THR A 173 12.79 -3.57 2.09
N LEU A 174 13.26 -2.82 1.10
CA LEU A 174 12.93 -3.06 -0.31
C LEU A 174 13.25 -4.48 -0.79
N ALA A 175 14.28 -5.11 -0.21
CA ALA A 175 14.70 -6.47 -0.61
C ALA A 175 13.68 -7.59 -0.28
N TYR A 176 12.68 -7.30 0.55
CA TYR A 176 11.65 -8.27 0.98
C TYR A 176 10.23 -7.80 0.59
N MET A 177 10.13 -6.67 -0.08
CA MET A 177 8.86 -6.04 -0.41
C MET A 177 8.08 -6.86 -1.44
N ALA A 178 6.80 -7.09 -1.18
CA ALA A 178 5.94 -7.76 -2.14
C ALA A 178 5.64 -6.86 -3.37
N PRO A 179 5.46 -7.45 -4.56
CA PRO A 179 5.17 -6.70 -5.78
C PRO A 179 4.03 -5.68 -5.63
N GLU A 180 2.93 -6.06 -4.97
CA GLU A 180 1.77 -5.21 -4.73
C GLU A 180 2.05 -4.04 -3.76
N GLN A 181 3.03 -4.14 -2.87
CA GLN A 181 3.43 -3.06 -1.98
C GLN A 181 4.20 -1.94 -2.69
N THR A 182 4.70 -2.21 -3.91
CA THR A 182 5.49 -1.24 -4.67
C THR A 182 4.67 -0.06 -5.20
N GLY A 183 3.35 -0.12 -5.13
CA GLY A 183 2.44 0.86 -5.75
C GLY A 183 2.41 0.82 -7.27
N ARG A 184 3.11 -0.14 -7.89
CA ARG A 184 3.19 -0.33 -9.36
C ARG A 184 2.24 -1.39 -9.88
N MET A 185 1.61 -2.14 -8.98
CA MET A 185 0.54 -3.07 -9.31
C MET A 185 -0.80 -2.47 -8.86
N ASN A 186 -1.81 -2.59 -9.70
CA ASN A 186 -3.17 -2.09 -9.40
C ASN A 186 -3.90 -3.07 -8.46
N ARG A 187 -3.34 -3.31 -7.28
CA ARG A 187 -3.91 -4.24 -6.30
C ARG A 187 -3.71 -3.68 -4.89
N GLY A 188 -4.73 -3.84 -4.06
CA GLY A 188 -4.62 -3.59 -2.61
C GLY A 188 -3.63 -4.57 -1.98
N VAL A 189 -2.93 -4.12 -0.96
CA VAL A 189 -2.03 -4.95 -0.16
C VAL A 189 -2.87 -5.70 0.87
N ASP A 190 -2.85 -7.03 0.80
CA ASP A 190 -3.46 -7.89 1.81
C ASP A 190 -2.40 -8.72 2.57
N TYR A 191 -2.86 -9.59 3.47
CA TYR A 191 -1.98 -10.42 4.29
C TYR A 191 -1.03 -11.33 3.48
N ARG A 192 -1.32 -11.61 2.20
CA ARG A 192 -0.46 -12.41 1.31
C ARG A 192 0.82 -11.67 0.90
N ALA A 193 0.90 -10.37 1.15
CA ALA A 193 2.15 -9.62 1.02
C ALA A 193 3.19 -10.12 2.05
N ASP A 194 2.74 -10.48 3.25
CA ASP A 194 3.62 -11.07 4.27
C ASP A 194 4.16 -12.44 3.85
N PHE A 195 3.40 -13.23 3.06
CA PHE A 195 3.89 -14.49 2.50
C PHE A 195 5.02 -14.30 1.50
N TYR A 196 4.96 -13.27 0.67
CA TYR A 196 6.06 -12.95 -0.23
C TYR A 196 7.31 -12.54 0.55
N ALA A 197 7.17 -11.65 1.53
CA ALA A 197 8.26 -11.23 2.40
C ALA A 197 8.86 -12.41 3.19
N LEU A 198 8.01 -13.34 3.63
CA LEU A 198 8.43 -14.60 4.25
C LEU A 198 9.20 -15.49 3.27
N GLY A 199 8.76 -15.58 2.01
CA GLY A 199 9.46 -16.30 0.95
C GLY A 199 10.85 -15.72 0.68
N ALA A 200 10.98 -14.39 0.63
CA ALA A 200 12.26 -13.71 0.48
C ALA A 200 13.18 -13.95 1.71
N THR A 201 12.59 -13.95 2.89
CA THR A 201 13.30 -14.30 4.13
C THR A 201 13.78 -15.75 4.11
N PHE A 202 12.94 -16.71 3.77
CA PHE A 202 13.29 -18.13 3.69
C PHE A 202 14.36 -18.40 2.63
N PHE A 203 14.28 -17.73 1.49
CA PHE A 203 15.31 -17.78 0.47
C PHE A 203 16.68 -17.38 1.04
N GLU A 204 16.74 -16.26 1.75
CA GLU A 204 17.97 -15.77 2.36
C GLU A 204 18.49 -16.68 3.47
N LEU A 205 17.61 -17.26 4.30
CA LEU A 205 17.99 -18.23 5.33
C LEU A 205 18.66 -19.48 4.76
N LEU A 206 18.22 -19.94 3.58
CA LEU A 206 18.75 -21.13 2.91
C LEU A 206 19.99 -20.87 2.06
N THR A 207 20.15 -19.66 1.53
CA THR A 207 21.19 -19.35 0.53
C THR A 207 22.23 -18.32 1.00
N HIS A 208 21.97 -17.64 2.11
CA HIS A 208 22.74 -16.48 2.59
C HIS A 208 22.80 -15.36 1.54
N ARG A 209 21.85 -15.31 0.61
CA ARG A 209 21.75 -14.29 -0.44
C ARG A 209 20.32 -13.79 -0.55
N ARG A 210 20.17 -12.50 -0.89
CA ARG A 210 18.86 -11.93 -1.24
C ARG A 210 18.36 -12.50 -2.57
N VAL A 211 17.05 -12.53 -2.75
CA VAL A 211 16.41 -13.03 -4.00
C VAL A 211 16.91 -12.26 -5.22
N PHE A 212 16.99 -10.93 -5.09
CA PHE A 212 17.51 -10.04 -6.13
C PHE A 212 18.62 -9.18 -5.55
N ILE A 213 19.70 -9.03 -6.33
CA ILE A 213 20.90 -8.28 -5.93
C ILE A 213 21.07 -7.14 -6.92
N THR A 214 20.80 -5.91 -6.48
CA THR A 214 21.06 -4.67 -7.20
C THR A 214 21.27 -3.54 -6.22
N ASN A 215 22.09 -2.56 -6.58
CA ASN A 215 22.37 -1.38 -5.77
C ASN A 215 21.38 -0.23 -6.06
N ALA A 216 20.60 -0.34 -7.14
CA ALA A 216 19.63 0.67 -7.52
C ALA A 216 18.24 0.33 -6.96
N PRO A 217 17.65 1.18 -6.09
CA PRO A 217 16.33 0.91 -5.50
C PRO A 217 15.22 0.66 -6.53
N LEU A 218 15.25 1.36 -7.66
CA LEU A 218 14.25 1.22 -8.72
C LEU A 218 14.38 -0.10 -9.48
N GLU A 219 15.60 -0.57 -9.72
CA GLU A 219 15.84 -1.89 -10.32
C GLU A 219 15.38 -3.00 -9.39
N LEU A 220 15.56 -2.84 -8.08
CA LEU A 220 15.11 -3.80 -7.09
C LEU A 220 13.58 -3.89 -7.06
N LEU A 221 12.89 -2.76 -7.10
CA LEU A 221 11.43 -2.72 -7.22
C LEU A 221 10.95 -3.38 -8.52
N HIS A 222 11.63 -3.10 -9.65
CA HIS A 222 11.33 -3.75 -10.93
C HIS A 222 11.57 -5.27 -10.86
N ALA A 223 12.64 -5.71 -10.21
CA ALA A 223 12.93 -7.13 -10.05
C ALA A 223 11.83 -7.84 -9.24
N HIS A 224 11.34 -7.24 -8.15
CA HIS A 224 10.22 -7.79 -7.39
C HIS A 224 8.94 -7.89 -8.22
N VAL A 225 8.68 -6.96 -9.13
CA VAL A 225 7.48 -6.96 -9.98
C VAL A 225 7.60 -7.93 -11.16
N ALA A 226 8.75 -7.95 -11.85
CA ALA A 226 8.86 -8.55 -13.20
C ALA A 226 9.86 -9.71 -13.33
N GLN A 227 10.93 -9.78 -12.49
CA GLN A 227 11.93 -10.83 -12.64
C GLN A 227 11.51 -12.13 -11.97
N VAL A 228 11.75 -13.25 -12.63
CA VAL A 228 11.53 -14.58 -12.05
C VAL A 228 12.55 -14.83 -10.94
N PRO A 229 12.13 -15.20 -9.72
CA PRO A 229 13.07 -15.57 -8.66
C PRO A 229 13.90 -16.79 -9.05
N PRO A 230 15.22 -16.79 -8.78
CA PRO A 230 16.04 -18.01 -8.96
C PRO A 230 15.60 -19.10 -7.98
N SER A 231 15.86 -20.35 -8.31
CA SER A 231 15.65 -21.43 -7.33
C SER A 231 16.66 -21.33 -6.19
N PRO A 232 16.27 -21.53 -4.92
CA PRO A 232 17.25 -21.65 -3.84
C PRO A 232 18.31 -22.72 -4.10
N ARG A 233 17.98 -23.77 -4.86
CA ARG A 233 18.89 -24.84 -5.25
C ARG A 233 20.00 -24.41 -6.21
N ASP A 234 19.76 -23.36 -6.99
CA ASP A 234 20.78 -22.83 -7.90
C ASP A 234 21.97 -22.23 -7.14
N LEU A 235 21.73 -21.81 -5.89
CA LEU A 235 22.73 -21.22 -5.00
C LEU A 235 23.18 -22.18 -3.89
N ASN A 236 22.32 -23.07 -3.44
CA ASN A 236 22.58 -24.09 -2.42
C ASN A 236 21.98 -25.44 -2.85
N PRO A 237 22.78 -26.32 -3.49
CA PRO A 237 22.30 -27.62 -3.97
C PRO A 237 21.83 -28.57 -2.86
N GLU A 238 22.17 -28.33 -1.60
CA GLU A 238 21.71 -29.12 -0.47
C GLU A 238 20.23 -28.90 -0.13
N VAL A 239 19.62 -27.83 -0.63
CA VAL A 239 18.21 -27.54 -0.44
C VAL A 239 17.37 -28.59 -1.20
N PRO A 240 16.48 -29.33 -0.53
CA PRO A 240 15.61 -30.29 -1.21
C PRO A 240 14.66 -29.60 -2.19
N GLU A 241 14.32 -30.28 -3.29
CA GLU A 241 13.47 -29.74 -4.36
C GLU A 241 12.11 -29.24 -3.85
N HIS A 242 11.47 -30.02 -3.00
CA HIS A 242 10.17 -29.64 -2.42
C HIS A 242 10.24 -28.40 -1.52
N LEU A 243 11.34 -28.26 -0.79
CA LEU A 243 11.56 -27.08 0.03
C LEU A 243 11.79 -25.83 -0.83
N ALA A 244 12.56 -25.98 -1.91
CA ALA A 244 12.73 -24.92 -2.91
C ALA A 244 11.39 -24.55 -3.56
N ALA A 245 10.54 -25.52 -3.87
CA ALA A 245 9.21 -25.28 -4.45
C ALA A 245 8.28 -24.52 -3.47
N ILE A 246 8.33 -24.78 -2.16
CA ILE A 246 7.60 -24.02 -1.14
C ILE A 246 8.05 -22.55 -1.16
N VAL A 247 9.37 -22.31 -1.17
CA VAL A 247 9.91 -20.94 -1.22
C VAL A 247 9.51 -20.22 -2.50
N LEU A 248 9.59 -20.88 -3.66
CA LEU A 248 9.17 -20.29 -4.94
C LEU A 248 7.68 -20.02 -5.00
N LYS A 249 6.83 -20.88 -4.40
CA LYS A 249 5.39 -20.65 -4.26
C LYS A 249 5.11 -19.40 -3.42
N LEU A 250 5.82 -19.18 -2.34
CA LEU A 250 5.72 -17.93 -1.55
C LEU A 250 6.14 -16.71 -2.36
N LEU A 251 7.15 -16.81 -3.23
CA LEU A 251 7.69 -15.75 -4.08
C LEU A 251 6.91 -15.54 -5.38
N ALA A 252 5.79 -16.22 -5.60
CA ALA A 252 4.94 -16.02 -6.77
C ALA A 252 4.50 -14.55 -6.86
N LYS A 253 4.50 -13.99 -8.09
CA LYS A 253 4.22 -12.56 -8.31
C LYS A 253 2.75 -12.24 -8.02
N ALA A 254 1.85 -13.09 -8.50
CA ALA A 254 0.44 -12.96 -8.22
C ALA A 254 0.12 -13.52 -6.81
N PRO A 255 -0.52 -12.75 -5.92
CA PRO A 255 -0.90 -13.23 -4.60
C PRO A 255 -1.77 -14.49 -4.62
N GLU A 256 -2.54 -14.70 -5.69
CA GLU A 256 -3.41 -15.88 -5.88
C GLU A 256 -2.62 -17.17 -6.09
N GLU A 257 -1.39 -17.09 -6.57
CA GLU A 257 -0.49 -18.24 -6.81
C GLU A 257 0.32 -18.61 -5.56
N ARG A 258 0.36 -17.71 -4.56
CA ARG A 258 1.01 -17.96 -3.27
C ARG A 258 0.16 -18.90 -2.40
N TYR A 259 0.64 -19.23 -1.22
CA TYR A 259 -0.22 -19.79 -0.18
C TYR A 259 -1.36 -18.83 0.15
N GLN A 260 -2.51 -19.40 0.45
CA GLN A 260 -3.72 -18.65 0.74
C GLN A 260 -4.02 -18.60 2.25
N SER A 261 -3.29 -19.41 3.01
CA SER A 261 -3.36 -19.45 4.46
C SER A 261 -2.01 -19.87 5.06
N THR A 262 -1.74 -19.43 6.28
CA THR A 262 -0.61 -19.92 7.06
C THR A 262 -0.79 -21.39 7.41
N TRP A 263 -2.03 -21.87 7.50
CA TRP A 263 -2.32 -23.29 7.73
C TRP A 263 -1.83 -24.18 6.58
N GLY A 264 -2.11 -23.77 5.32
CA GLY A 264 -1.61 -24.51 4.15
C GLY A 264 -0.08 -24.54 4.09
N LEU A 265 0.57 -23.41 4.38
CA LEU A 265 2.03 -23.32 4.46
C LEU A 265 2.59 -24.23 5.58
N LEU A 266 2.01 -24.16 6.78
CA LEU A 266 2.42 -24.98 7.92
C LEU A 266 2.30 -26.46 7.62
N ALA A 267 1.18 -26.90 7.02
CA ALA A 267 0.98 -28.31 6.68
C ALA A 267 2.10 -28.85 5.77
N ASP A 268 2.51 -28.06 4.77
CA ASP A 268 3.59 -28.45 3.85
C ASP A 268 4.96 -28.44 4.55
N LEU A 269 5.27 -27.42 5.35
CA LEU A 269 6.52 -27.35 6.13
C LEU A 269 6.63 -28.48 7.16
N GLU A 270 5.56 -28.76 7.89
CA GLU A 270 5.51 -29.85 8.86
C GLU A 270 5.61 -31.23 8.18
N GLN A 271 5.08 -31.37 6.97
CA GLN A 271 5.24 -32.57 6.19
C GLN A 271 6.71 -32.80 5.81
N CYS A 272 7.41 -31.75 5.36
CA CYS A 272 8.86 -31.83 5.15
C CYS A 272 9.60 -32.21 6.43
N GLN A 273 9.25 -31.58 7.56
CA GLN A 273 9.89 -31.86 8.85
C GLN A 273 9.65 -33.30 9.31
N ARG A 274 8.43 -33.84 9.16
CA ARG A 274 8.11 -35.26 9.48
C ARG A 274 8.93 -36.24 8.63
N GLN A 275 9.01 -35.98 7.31
CA GLN A 275 9.77 -36.86 6.41
C GLN A 275 11.27 -36.88 6.75
N LEU A 276 11.88 -35.73 7.07
CA LEU A 276 13.27 -35.67 7.49
C LEU A 276 13.51 -36.38 8.83
N ARG A 277 12.63 -36.22 9.82
CA ARG A 277 12.75 -36.87 11.13
C ARG A 277 12.60 -38.40 11.05
N SER A 278 11.86 -38.89 10.06
CA SER A 278 11.74 -40.34 9.82
C SER A 278 12.98 -40.96 9.12
N GLY A 279 14.05 -40.19 8.91
CA GLY A 279 15.32 -40.64 8.31
C GLY A 279 15.25 -40.82 6.79
N GLY A 280 14.21 -40.31 6.12
CA GLY A 280 14.01 -40.38 4.69
C GLY A 280 14.48 -39.15 3.92
N THR A 281 14.65 -39.30 2.62
CA THR A 281 14.70 -38.19 1.66
C THR A 281 13.30 -37.63 1.51
N LEU A 282 13.19 -36.32 1.27
CA LEU A 282 11.90 -35.67 1.03
C LEU A 282 11.25 -36.27 -0.24
N GLN A 283 10.15 -37.01 -0.03
CA GLN A 283 9.37 -37.57 -1.11
C GLN A 283 8.44 -36.52 -1.71
N PRO A 284 8.22 -36.55 -3.03
CA PRO A 284 7.30 -35.64 -3.72
C PRO A 284 5.88 -35.69 -3.13
N PHE A 285 5.30 -34.54 -2.89
CA PHE A 285 3.89 -34.36 -2.53
C PHE A 285 3.32 -33.09 -3.16
N THR A 286 2.00 -33.02 -3.30
CA THR A 286 1.34 -31.84 -3.87
C THR A 286 1.31 -30.71 -2.85
N LEU A 287 1.94 -29.58 -3.19
CA LEU A 287 1.95 -28.39 -2.33
C LEU A 287 0.56 -27.76 -2.25
N GLY A 288 0.21 -27.27 -1.07
CA GLY A 288 -1.03 -26.54 -0.84
C GLY A 288 -2.28 -27.42 -0.90
N LEU A 289 -2.18 -28.72 -0.71
CA LEU A 289 -3.32 -29.66 -0.77
C LEU A 289 -4.44 -29.28 0.22
N VAL A 290 -4.06 -28.79 1.41
CA VAL A 290 -4.99 -28.35 2.47
C VAL A 290 -5.07 -26.82 2.57
N ASP A 291 -4.47 -26.12 1.63
CA ASP A 291 -4.42 -24.65 1.63
C ASP A 291 -5.79 -24.08 1.24
N ARG A 292 -6.59 -23.77 2.24
CA ARG A 292 -7.88 -23.11 2.09
C ARG A 292 -7.81 -21.73 2.73
N PRO A 293 -8.39 -20.69 2.11
CA PRO A 293 -8.45 -19.38 2.72
C PRO A 293 -9.27 -19.47 4.03
N HIS A 294 -8.61 -19.19 5.15
CA HIS A 294 -9.25 -19.13 6.47
C HIS A 294 -10.02 -17.82 6.70
N GLN A 295 -9.76 -16.82 5.87
CA GLN A 295 -10.41 -15.54 5.98
C GLN A 295 -11.33 -15.33 4.79
N TYR A 296 -12.55 -14.87 5.09
CA TYR A 296 -13.43 -14.28 4.10
C TYR A 296 -12.62 -13.29 3.26
N ARG A 297 -12.61 -13.49 1.96
CA ARG A 297 -12.03 -12.55 1.02
C ARG A 297 -13.15 -11.66 0.51
N PRO A 298 -13.11 -10.35 0.81
CA PRO A 298 -13.95 -9.46 0.04
C PRO A 298 -13.60 -9.66 -1.44
N PRO A 299 -14.58 -9.81 -2.31
CA PRO A 299 -14.35 -9.95 -3.72
C PRO A 299 -13.52 -8.76 -4.21
N GLN A 300 -12.39 -9.02 -4.84
CA GLN A 300 -11.46 -7.98 -5.32
C GLN A 300 -11.82 -7.52 -6.75
N GLY A 301 -12.72 -8.20 -7.42
CA GLY A 301 -13.20 -7.85 -8.75
C GLY A 301 -14.29 -6.78 -8.72
N LEU A 302 -14.33 -5.95 -9.74
CA LEU A 302 -15.46 -5.05 -10.01
C LEU A 302 -16.62 -5.86 -10.60
N HIS A 303 -17.49 -6.36 -9.73
CA HIS A 303 -18.67 -7.10 -10.18
C HIS A 303 -19.70 -6.15 -10.80
N GLY A 304 -20.26 -6.54 -11.95
CA GLY A 304 -21.33 -5.81 -12.62
C GLY A 304 -20.91 -4.44 -13.19
N ARG A 305 -19.62 -4.20 -13.42
CA ARG A 305 -19.08 -2.92 -13.90
C ARG A 305 -18.40 -3.00 -15.28
N ASP A 306 -18.62 -4.10 -16.02
CA ASP A 306 -17.95 -4.32 -17.31
C ASP A 306 -18.21 -3.18 -18.32
N ALA A 307 -19.48 -2.71 -18.39
CA ALA A 307 -19.85 -1.60 -19.25
C ALA A 307 -19.22 -0.26 -18.80
N ASP A 308 -19.18 -0.05 -17.47
CA ASP A 308 -18.60 1.14 -16.86
C ASP A 308 -17.06 1.20 -17.11
N VAL A 309 -16.38 0.08 -16.92
CA VAL A 309 -14.95 -0.09 -17.24
C VAL A 309 -14.69 0.11 -18.73
N ALA A 310 -15.55 -0.42 -19.60
CA ALA A 310 -15.42 -0.23 -21.05
C ALA A 310 -15.57 1.25 -21.45
N LEU A 311 -16.48 2.00 -20.80
CA LEU A 311 -16.63 3.44 -21.02
C LEU A 311 -15.39 4.20 -20.57
N LEU A 312 -14.90 3.93 -19.36
CA LEU A 312 -13.68 4.53 -18.82
C LEU A 312 -12.47 4.27 -19.73
N THR A 313 -12.32 3.03 -20.21
CA THR A 313 -11.26 2.63 -21.13
C THR A 313 -11.35 3.39 -22.47
N ARG A 314 -12.55 3.53 -23.05
CA ARG A 314 -12.76 4.29 -24.29
C ARG A 314 -12.47 5.77 -24.11
N SER A 315 -12.88 6.36 -23.00
CA SER A 315 -12.62 7.78 -22.70
C SER A 315 -11.11 8.03 -22.57
N TYR A 316 -10.39 7.11 -21.90
CA TYR A 316 -8.93 7.19 -21.83
C TYR A 316 -8.26 7.01 -23.21
N ALA A 317 -8.71 6.05 -24.00
CA ALA A 317 -8.15 5.83 -25.35
C ALA A 317 -8.32 7.06 -26.26
N ARG A 318 -9.46 7.76 -26.18
CA ARG A 318 -9.66 9.03 -26.89
C ARG A 318 -8.73 10.15 -26.40
N ALA A 319 -8.55 10.24 -25.08
CA ALA A 319 -7.59 11.18 -24.51
C ALA A 319 -6.17 10.87 -24.99
N ALA A 320 -5.75 9.60 -24.95
CA ALA A 320 -4.45 9.17 -25.45
C ALA A 320 -4.25 9.46 -26.95
N ALA A 321 -5.32 9.45 -27.75
CA ALA A 321 -5.31 9.84 -29.15
C ALA A 321 -5.27 11.38 -29.38
N GLY A 322 -5.13 12.19 -28.34
CA GLY A 322 -4.99 13.65 -28.41
C GLY A 322 -6.30 14.41 -28.32
N GLN A 323 -7.40 13.78 -27.95
CA GLN A 323 -8.68 14.43 -27.69
C GLN A 323 -8.83 14.60 -26.18
N GLY A 324 -8.77 15.83 -25.65
CA GLY A 324 -9.08 16.08 -24.25
C GLY A 324 -10.47 15.56 -23.88
N GLN A 325 -10.59 14.82 -22.80
CA GLN A 325 -11.84 14.20 -22.38
C GLN A 325 -12.18 14.57 -20.95
N LEU A 326 -13.48 14.76 -20.70
CA LEU A 326 -14.05 14.89 -19.35
C LEU A 326 -15.03 13.73 -19.12
N LEU A 327 -14.81 12.97 -18.07
CA LEU A 327 -15.70 11.90 -17.60
C LEU A 327 -16.16 12.23 -16.19
N LEU A 328 -17.45 12.25 -15.98
CA LEU A 328 -18.07 12.56 -14.69
C LEU A 328 -18.76 11.31 -14.13
N ILE A 329 -18.45 10.95 -12.89
CA ILE A 329 -18.97 9.76 -12.23
C ILE A 329 -19.79 10.17 -11.00
N SER A 330 -21.07 9.81 -11.00
CA SER A 330 -21.96 10.09 -9.87
C SER A 330 -22.52 8.80 -9.26
N GLY A 331 -22.97 8.90 -8.02
CA GLY A 331 -23.62 7.81 -7.31
C GLY A 331 -23.47 7.91 -5.81
N PRO A 332 -24.24 7.16 -5.03
CA PRO A 332 -24.21 7.22 -3.57
C PRO A 332 -22.86 6.82 -2.97
N ALA A 333 -22.70 7.09 -1.67
CA ALA A 333 -21.52 6.65 -0.93
C ALA A 333 -21.38 5.12 -0.98
N GLY A 334 -20.15 4.60 -1.10
CA GLY A 334 -19.90 3.14 -1.10
C GLY A 334 -20.28 2.40 -2.38
N ILE A 335 -20.74 3.09 -3.44
CA ILE A 335 -21.16 2.47 -4.71
C ILE A 335 -20.01 1.97 -5.59
N GLY A 336 -18.76 2.29 -5.24
CA GLY A 336 -17.57 1.82 -5.95
C GLY A 336 -16.99 2.81 -6.96
N LYS A 337 -17.22 4.13 -6.83
CA LYS A 337 -16.64 5.16 -7.70
C LYS A 337 -15.11 5.10 -7.75
N THR A 338 -14.47 5.13 -6.61
CA THR A 338 -13.01 5.06 -6.49
C THR A 338 -12.47 3.71 -6.98
N SER A 339 -13.19 2.61 -6.72
CA SER A 339 -12.81 1.28 -7.20
C SER A 339 -12.83 1.19 -8.73
N LEU A 340 -13.83 1.82 -9.38
CA LEU A 340 -13.88 1.90 -10.84
C LEU A 340 -12.71 2.70 -11.40
N VAL A 341 -12.37 3.84 -10.78
CA VAL A 341 -11.26 4.69 -11.23
C VAL A 341 -9.91 4.00 -11.06
N ASN A 342 -9.76 3.12 -10.08
CA ASN A 342 -8.55 2.34 -9.91
C ASN A 342 -8.25 1.44 -11.14
N GLU A 343 -9.26 1.11 -11.96
CA GLU A 343 -9.04 0.44 -13.25
C GLU A 343 -8.23 1.28 -14.24
N LEU A 344 -8.18 2.62 -14.07
CA LEU A 344 -7.30 3.47 -14.89
C LEU A 344 -5.84 3.07 -14.78
N TYR A 345 -5.37 2.61 -13.62
CA TYR A 345 -3.99 2.15 -13.48
C TYR A 345 -3.68 0.99 -14.42
N ARG A 346 -4.63 0.06 -14.60
CA ARG A 346 -4.48 -1.07 -15.52
C ARG A 346 -4.49 -0.61 -16.99
N VAL A 347 -5.40 0.30 -17.32
CA VAL A 347 -5.56 0.83 -18.68
C VAL A 347 -4.36 1.70 -19.05
N THR A 348 -3.89 2.56 -18.15
CA THR A 348 -2.76 3.45 -18.39
C THR A 348 -1.42 2.71 -18.43
N ALA A 349 -1.27 1.61 -17.70
CA ALA A 349 -0.05 0.80 -17.71
C ALA A 349 0.28 0.27 -19.13
N ALA A 350 -0.73 -0.10 -19.90
CA ALA A 350 -0.56 -0.60 -21.26
C ALA A 350 0.01 0.47 -22.24
N SER A 351 -0.29 1.75 -22.01
CA SER A 351 0.14 2.88 -22.83
C SER A 351 1.29 3.69 -22.22
N ARG A 352 1.91 3.21 -21.14
CA ARG A 352 2.88 3.97 -20.33
C ARG A 352 2.34 5.33 -19.84
N GLY A 353 1.02 5.46 -19.73
CA GLY A 353 0.37 6.69 -19.25
C GLY A 353 0.59 6.93 -17.77
N ARG A 354 0.21 8.13 -17.32
CA ARG A 354 0.27 8.56 -15.92
C ARG A 354 -1.12 8.67 -15.33
N VAL A 355 -1.23 8.39 -14.03
CA VAL A 355 -2.44 8.62 -13.25
C VAL A 355 -2.11 9.55 -12.10
N ALA A 356 -2.90 10.62 -11.95
CA ALA A 356 -2.82 11.53 -10.81
C ALA A 356 -4.16 11.51 -10.06
N ILE A 357 -4.10 11.46 -8.75
CA ILE A 357 -5.30 11.40 -7.89
C ILE A 357 -5.25 12.54 -6.90
N GLY A 358 -6.35 13.26 -6.78
CA GLY A 358 -6.61 14.22 -5.74
C GLY A 358 -7.96 13.96 -5.09
N LYS A 359 -8.09 14.23 -3.81
CA LYS A 359 -9.33 14.07 -3.07
C LYS A 359 -9.73 15.38 -2.41
N CYS A 360 -10.96 15.83 -2.67
CA CYS A 360 -11.52 16.99 -1.98
C CYS A 360 -11.94 16.60 -0.56
N ASP A 361 -11.57 17.42 0.42
CA ASP A 361 -11.89 17.19 1.83
C ASP A 361 -12.88 18.24 2.34
N GLN A 362 -13.87 17.77 3.10
CA GLN A 362 -14.87 18.65 3.70
C GLN A 362 -14.26 19.66 4.69
N LEU A 363 -13.20 19.27 5.39
CA LEU A 363 -12.52 20.11 6.38
C LEU A 363 -11.54 21.11 5.75
N LEU A 364 -11.04 20.83 4.54
CA LEU A 364 -10.05 21.65 3.82
C LEU A 364 -10.66 22.52 2.71
N ARG A 365 -11.98 22.70 2.69
CA ARG A 365 -12.68 23.57 1.70
C ARG A 365 -12.14 25.00 1.61
N SER A 366 -11.46 25.47 2.65
CA SER A 366 -10.87 26.81 2.70
C SER A 366 -9.50 26.90 2.03
N GLU A 367 -8.86 25.78 1.71
CA GLU A 367 -7.56 25.77 1.03
C GLU A 367 -7.78 25.59 -0.49
N PRO A 368 -7.53 26.66 -1.31
CA PRO A 368 -7.72 26.56 -2.75
C PRO A 368 -6.80 25.52 -3.37
N PHE A 369 -7.32 24.73 -4.32
CA PHE A 369 -6.58 23.75 -5.12
C PHE A 369 -6.01 22.54 -4.35
N ASP A 370 -6.43 22.26 -3.10
CA ASP A 370 -5.83 21.19 -2.30
C ASP A 370 -5.82 19.84 -3.05
N ALA A 371 -6.94 19.41 -3.63
CA ALA A 371 -7.01 18.16 -4.41
C ALA A 371 -6.07 18.18 -5.64
N VAL A 372 -5.88 19.34 -6.26
CA VAL A 372 -4.95 19.48 -7.41
C VAL A 372 -3.50 19.44 -6.95
N HIS A 373 -3.19 20.05 -5.81
CA HIS A 373 -1.86 19.96 -5.19
C HIS A 373 -1.49 18.50 -4.85
N GLN A 374 -2.42 17.73 -4.28
CA GLN A 374 -2.24 16.30 -4.03
C GLN A 374 -1.93 15.53 -5.32
N ALA A 375 -2.70 15.78 -6.38
CA ALA A 375 -2.50 15.14 -7.68
C ALA A 375 -1.14 15.49 -8.29
N LEU A 376 -0.72 16.75 -8.22
CA LEU A 376 0.61 17.19 -8.70
C LEU A 376 1.75 16.61 -7.87
N GLN A 377 1.61 16.52 -6.55
CA GLN A 377 2.59 15.82 -5.70
C GLN A 377 2.73 14.35 -6.08
N HIS A 378 1.63 13.71 -6.47
CA HIS A 378 1.66 12.33 -6.97
C HIS A 378 2.43 12.23 -8.30
N LEU A 379 2.17 13.13 -9.26
CA LEU A 379 2.90 13.19 -10.53
C LEU A 379 4.40 13.44 -10.36
N VAL A 380 4.78 14.37 -9.51
CA VAL A 380 6.18 14.67 -9.21
C VAL A 380 6.88 13.44 -8.64
N ARG A 381 6.27 12.76 -7.66
CA ARG A 381 6.83 11.52 -7.09
C ARG A 381 6.97 10.41 -8.13
N GLN A 382 5.97 10.24 -9.01
CA GLN A 382 6.04 9.30 -10.13
C GLN A 382 7.24 9.61 -11.03
N THR A 383 7.36 10.86 -11.47
CA THR A 383 8.43 11.29 -12.39
C THR A 383 9.82 11.11 -11.79
N LEU A 384 10.02 11.51 -10.54
CA LEU A 384 11.29 11.28 -9.82
C LEU A 384 11.62 9.78 -9.68
N GLY A 385 10.60 8.93 -9.60
CA GLY A 385 10.72 7.47 -9.56
C GLY A 385 11.02 6.82 -10.93
N GLU A 386 10.78 7.49 -12.05
CA GLU A 386 10.99 6.97 -13.40
C GLU A 386 12.44 7.10 -13.90
N GLY A 387 13.29 7.83 -13.19
CA GLY A 387 14.73 7.98 -13.47
C GLY A 387 15.11 9.36 -13.98
N GLU A 388 16.45 9.61 -14.06
CA GLU A 388 17.00 10.94 -14.36
C GLU A 388 16.63 11.45 -15.77
N ALA A 389 16.56 10.57 -16.76
CA ALA A 389 16.23 10.96 -18.13
C ALA A 389 14.80 11.52 -18.24
N GLU A 390 13.83 10.86 -17.61
CA GLU A 390 12.44 11.30 -17.59
C GLU A 390 12.27 12.57 -16.75
N THR A 391 12.97 12.63 -15.61
CA THR A 391 13.02 13.80 -14.75
C THR A 391 13.53 15.03 -15.49
N ALA A 392 14.62 14.89 -16.27
CA ALA A 392 15.20 15.95 -17.07
C ALA A 392 14.23 16.42 -18.17
N LEU A 393 13.58 15.49 -18.87
CA LEU A 393 12.62 15.79 -19.92
C LEU A 393 11.42 16.61 -19.40
N ILE A 394 10.83 16.20 -18.28
CA ILE A 394 9.71 16.92 -17.68
C ILE A 394 10.16 18.29 -17.12
N ARG A 395 11.34 18.37 -16.54
CA ARG A 395 11.93 19.64 -16.06
C ARG A 395 12.06 20.64 -17.21
N GLU A 396 12.67 20.23 -18.32
CA GLU A 396 12.87 21.08 -19.50
C GLU A 396 11.50 21.56 -20.05
N ARG A 397 10.54 20.68 -20.18
CA ARG A 397 9.20 20.99 -20.65
C ARG A 397 8.45 21.97 -19.73
N LEU A 398 8.54 21.77 -18.41
CA LEU A 398 7.95 22.70 -17.45
C LEU A 398 8.62 24.07 -17.51
N GLN A 399 9.94 24.14 -17.65
CA GLN A 399 10.66 25.39 -17.83
C GLN A 399 10.25 26.13 -19.11
N GLU A 400 10.10 25.40 -20.21
CA GLU A 400 9.63 25.98 -21.48
C GLU A 400 8.21 26.56 -21.36
N VAL A 401 7.28 25.82 -20.75
CA VAL A 401 5.86 26.19 -20.68
C VAL A 401 5.59 27.27 -19.61
N LEU A 402 6.28 27.22 -18.48
CA LEU A 402 6.04 28.13 -17.35
C LEU A 402 6.96 29.35 -17.33
N GLY A 403 8.19 29.22 -17.82
CA GLY A 403 9.18 30.27 -17.80
C GLY A 403 9.36 30.86 -16.39
N VAL A 404 9.19 32.17 -16.26
CA VAL A 404 9.32 32.90 -14.97
C VAL A 404 8.26 32.49 -13.93
N ASN A 405 7.17 31.85 -14.35
CA ASN A 405 6.12 31.37 -13.45
C ASN A 405 6.46 30.02 -12.78
N THR A 406 7.60 29.40 -13.10
CA THR A 406 8.10 28.21 -12.41
C THR A 406 8.19 28.45 -10.89
N ALA A 407 8.59 29.66 -10.49
CA ALA A 407 8.63 30.07 -9.09
C ALA A 407 7.26 29.95 -8.38
N VAL A 408 6.17 30.31 -9.08
CA VAL A 408 4.81 30.20 -8.55
C VAL A 408 4.42 28.74 -8.33
N LEU A 409 4.82 27.85 -9.24
CA LEU A 409 4.58 26.40 -9.09
C LEU A 409 5.33 25.85 -7.86
N VAL A 410 6.60 26.20 -7.69
CA VAL A 410 7.43 25.73 -6.57
C VAL A 410 6.93 26.25 -5.22
N GLU A 411 6.40 27.46 -5.19
CA GLU A 411 5.78 28.05 -3.98
C GLU A 411 4.47 27.32 -3.63
N ALA A 412 3.58 27.12 -4.62
CA ALA A 412 2.28 26.49 -4.42
C ALA A 412 2.37 24.99 -4.14
N VAL A 413 3.31 24.28 -4.78
CA VAL A 413 3.50 22.83 -4.66
C VAL A 413 4.97 22.55 -4.29
N PRO A 414 5.35 22.62 -3.01
CA PRO A 414 6.76 22.57 -2.57
C PRO A 414 7.53 21.32 -3.03
N ASN A 415 6.86 20.19 -3.23
CA ASN A 415 7.49 18.97 -3.73
C ASN A 415 8.06 19.12 -5.15
N THR A 416 7.57 20.09 -5.93
CA THR A 416 8.11 20.38 -7.27
C THR A 416 9.53 20.97 -7.21
N ARG A 417 9.99 21.44 -6.05
CA ARG A 417 11.37 21.87 -5.85
C ARG A 417 12.38 20.76 -6.13
N ALA A 418 12.05 19.52 -5.80
CA ALA A 418 12.87 18.37 -6.10
C ALA A 418 13.05 18.15 -7.63
N LEU A 419 12.06 18.57 -8.42
CA LEU A 419 12.07 18.48 -9.88
C LEU A 419 12.71 19.71 -10.52
N MET A 420 12.34 20.93 -10.05
CA MET A 420 12.67 22.21 -10.69
C MET A 420 13.87 22.94 -10.10
N GLY A 421 14.39 22.47 -8.95
CA GLY A 421 15.43 23.19 -8.18
C GLY A 421 14.89 24.43 -7.46
N GLU A 422 15.82 25.17 -6.84
CA GLU A 422 15.52 26.45 -6.19
C GLU A 422 15.16 27.50 -7.24
N GLN A 423 14.11 28.28 -6.97
CA GLN A 423 13.61 29.34 -7.83
C GLN A 423 13.67 30.67 -7.10
N PRO A 424 13.92 31.79 -7.80
CA PRO A 424 13.78 33.12 -7.20
C PRO A 424 12.30 33.36 -6.83
N PRO A 425 12.03 34.17 -5.78
CA PRO A 425 10.65 34.45 -5.40
C PRO A 425 9.86 35.11 -6.54
N PRO A 426 8.60 34.75 -6.74
CA PRO A 426 7.79 35.34 -7.82
C PRO A 426 7.50 36.81 -7.55
N ALA A 427 7.32 37.58 -8.64
CA ALA A 427 6.95 39.01 -8.54
C ALA A 427 5.59 39.15 -7.81
N PRO A 428 5.50 40.09 -6.85
CA PRO A 428 4.24 40.34 -6.13
C PRO A 428 3.16 40.87 -7.07
N LEU A 429 1.94 40.38 -6.90
CA LEU A 429 0.73 40.82 -7.61
C LEU A 429 -0.41 41.07 -6.62
N SER A 430 -1.50 41.68 -7.06
CA SER A 430 -2.73 41.74 -6.28
C SER A 430 -3.28 40.31 -6.03
N SER A 431 -4.12 40.16 -5.02
CA SER A 431 -4.68 38.84 -4.66
C SER A 431 -5.46 38.18 -5.80
N SER A 432 -6.23 38.93 -6.57
CA SER A 432 -6.98 38.41 -7.72
C SER A 432 -6.08 38.03 -8.89
N GLU A 433 -5.07 38.82 -9.20
CA GLU A 433 -4.07 38.49 -10.23
C GLU A 433 -3.23 37.28 -9.85
N SER A 434 -2.87 37.15 -8.56
CA SER A 434 -2.16 36.00 -8.03
C SER A 434 -2.98 34.72 -8.16
N SER A 435 -4.27 34.73 -7.86
CA SER A 435 -5.18 33.59 -8.01
C SER A 435 -5.32 33.16 -9.48
N ASN A 436 -5.52 34.12 -10.39
CA ASN A 436 -5.61 33.83 -11.82
C ASN A 436 -4.30 33.30 -12.39
N ARG A 437 -3.16 33.86 -11.95
CA ARG A 437 -1.83 33.36 -12.34
C ARG A 437 -1.64 31.94 -11.87
N LEU A 438 -1.99 31.63 -10.63
CA LEU A 438 -1.87 30.28 -10.08
C LEU A 438 -2.74 29.27 -10.85
N THR A 439 -4.00 29.63 -11.13
CA THR A 439 -4.90 28.78 -11.95
C THR A 439 -4.27 28.44 -13.30
N LEU A 440 -3.70 29.46 -13.99
CA LEU A 440 -3.04 29.24 -15.28
C LEU A 440 -1.77 28.40 -15.15
N VAL A 441 -0.96 28.61 -14.11
CA VAL A 441 0.25 27.83 -13.84
C VAL A 441 -0.10 26.37 -13.61
N LEU A 442 -1.11 26.08 -12.78
CA LEU A 442 -1.55 24.71 -12.51
C LEU A 442 -2.12 24.04 -13.77
N ALA A 443 -2.92 24.76 -14.56
CA ALA A 443 -3.44 24.23 -15.83
C ALA A 443 -2.31 23.87 -16.80
N ARG A 444 -1.35 24.76 -17.02
CA ARG A 444 -0.20 24.51 -17.90
C ARG A 444 0.71 23.41 -17.38
N THR A 445 0.86 23.31 -16.05
CA THR A 445 1.62 22.21 -15.43
C THR A 445 0.97 20.86 -15.74
N LEU A 446 -0.33 20.72 -15.56
CA LEU A 446 -1.06 19.49 -15.89
C LEU A 446 -0.97 19.15 -17.39
N GLN A 447 -1.10 20.15 -18.26
CA GLN A 447 -0.93 19.99 -19.71
C GLN A 447 0.50 19.55 -20.10
N ALA A 448 1.52 20.07 -19.40
CA ALA A 448 2.91 19.67 -19.63
C ALA A 448 3.19 18.21 -19.28
N PHE A 449 2.50 17.66 -18.28
CA PHE A 449 2.59 16.22 -17.96
C PHE A 449 1.80 15.32 -18.93
N ALA A 450 0.81 15.86 -19.65
CA ALA A 450 -0.03 15.13 -20.57
C ALA A 450 0.56 15.14 -21.99
N THR A 451 1.27 14.09 -22.37
CA THR A 451 1.98 14.00 -23.68
C THR A 451 1.47 12.85 -24.51
N PRO A 452 1.72 12.83 -25.84
CA PRO A 452 1.39 11.67 -26.68
C PRO A 452 2.03 10.37 -26.20
N GLU A 453 3.29 10.45 -25.73
CA GLU A 453 4.06 9.31 -25.22
C GLU A 453 3.59 8.87 -23.82
N ARG A 454 3.04 9.82 -23.06
CA ARG A 454 2.61 9.65 -21.67
C ARG A 454 1.26 10.35 -21.44
N PRO A 455 0.14 9.82 -21.94
CA PRO A 455 -1.17 10.39 -21.65
C PRO A 455 -1.45 10.42 -20.15
N LEU A 456 -2.13 11.46 -19.69
CA LEU A 456 -2.44 11.68 -18.27
C LEU A 456 -3.93 11.44 -18.00
N ALA A 457 -4.23 10.65 -16.97
CA ALA A 457 -5.55 10.61 -16.34
C ALA A 457 -5.48 11.32 -14.98
N LEU A 458 -6.22 12.41 -14.85
CA LEU A 458 -6.38 13.17 -13.59
C LEU A 458 -7.72 12.81 -12.98
N PHE A 459 -7.70 12.19 -11.81
CA PHE A 459 -8.91 11.88 -11.03
C PHE A 459 -9.05 12.80 -9.82
N LEU A 460 -10.21 13.43 -9.69
CA LEU A 460 -10.60 14.23 -8.54
C LEU A 460 -11.83 13.59 -7.88
N ASP A 461 -11.63 13.09 -6.66
CA ASP A 461 -12.69 12.43 -5.87
C ASP A 461 -13.41 13.42 -4.94
N ASP A 462 -14.64 13.07 -4.59
CA ASP A 462 -15.50 13.84 -3.68
C ASP A 462 -15.69 15.32 -4.10
N LEU A 463 -15.93 15.59 -5.40
CA LEU A 463 -16.12 16.93 -5.95
C LEU A 463 -17.25 17.74 -5.29
N GLN A 464 -18.17 17.12 -4.55
CA GLN A 464 -19.16 17.83 -3.74
C GLN A 464 -18.51 18.71 -2.66
N TRP A 465 -17.26 18.51 -2.32
CA TRP A 465 -16.51 19.31 -1.35
C TRP A 465 -15.45 20.21 -1.98
N THR A 466 -15.43 20.30 -3.30
CA THR A 466 -14.42 21.07 -4.02
C THR A 466 -14.57 22.58 -3.76
N ASP A 467 -13.46 23.30 -3.83
CA ASP A 467 -13.41 24.75 -3.76
C ASP A 467 -13.69 25.40 -5.13
N SER A 468 -14.04 26.70 -5.12
CA SER A 468 -14.37 27.44 -6.34
C SER A 468 -13.19 27.63 -7.29
N ALA A 469 -11.98 27.71 -6.76
CA ALA A 469 -10.77 27.88 -7.57
C ALA A 469 -10.44 26.59 -8.34
N THR A 470 -10.61 25.42 -7.72
CA THR A 470 -10.50 24.12 -8.39
C THR A 470 -11.55 23.96 -9.49
N LEU A 471 -12.81 24.39 -9.27
CA LEU A 471 -13.83 24.38 -10.33
C LEU A 471 -13.45 25.28 -11.51
N THR A 472 -12.92 26.47 -11.24
CA THR A 472 -12.42 27.39 -12.27
C THR A 472 -11.27 26.77 -13.08
N LEU A 473 -10.36 26.08 -12.41
CA LEU A 473 -9.26 25.35 -13.07
C LEU A 473 -9.79 24.24 -13.98
N LEU A 474 -10.74 23.43 -13.52
CA LEU A 474 -11.37 22.39 -14.33
C LEU A 474 -12.06 22.97 -15.56
N GLN A 475 -12.83 24.06 -15.39
CA GLN A 475 -13.45 24.78 -16.51
C GLN A 475 -12.41 25.30 -17.50
N THR A 476 -11.29 25.84 -17.01
CA THR A 476 -10.18 26.33 -17.83
C THR A 476 -9.57 25.21 -18.66
N LEU A 477 -9.25 24.07 -18.04
CA LEU A 477 -8.69 22.90 -18.74
C LEU A 477 -9.63 22.33 -19.81
N VAL A 478 -10.92 22.27 -19.49
CA VAL A 478 -11.91 21.67 -20.41
C VAL A 478 -12.23 22.59 -21.60
N ARG A 479 -12.20 23.92 -21.41
CA ARG A 479 -12.43 24.91 -22.47
C ARG A 479 -11.22 25.14 -23.37
N ASP A 480 -10.02 24.84 -22.87
CA ASP A 480 -8.78 25.07 -23.62
C ASP A 480 -8.57 23.98 -24.66
N SER A 481 -8.65 24.36 -25.95
CA SER A 481 -8.42 23.46 -27.08
C SER A 481 -6.98 22.91 -27.16
N SER A 482 -6.04 23.50 -26.42
CA SER A 482 -4.68 23.00 -26.29
C SER A 482 -4.54 21.85 -25.28
N THR A 483 -5.58 21.62 -24.48
CA THR A 483 -5.61 20.47 -23.56
C THR A 483 -5.78 19.18 -24.37
N ARG A 484 -4.67 18.48 -24.56
CA ARG A 484 -4.60 17.20 -25.29
C ARG A 484 -4.00 16.13 -24.41
N HIS A 485 -4.26 14.87 -24.75
CA HIS A 485 -3.71 13.70 -24.04
C HIS A 485 -4.04 13.68 -22.54
N LEU A 486 -5.11 14.39 -22.12
CA LEU A 486 -5.58 14.49 -20.76
C LEU A 486 -7.02 13.97 -20.64
N LEU A 487 -7.21 12.97 -19.78
CA LEU A 487 -8.51 12.53 -19.31
C LEU A 487 -8.74 13.17 -17.92
N LEU A 488 -9.73 14.03 -17.80
CA LEU A 488 -10.23 14.51 -16.52
C LEU A 488 -11.35 13.61 -16.04
N VAL A 489 -11.23 13.04 -14.86
CA VAL A 489 -12.27 12.23 -14.22
C VAL A 489 -12.67 12.88 -12.92
N GLY A 490 -13.95 13.25 -12.79
CA GLY A 490 -14.51 13.82 -11.58
C GLY A 490 -15.54 12.88 -10.96
N ALA A 491 -15.47 12.64 -9.65
CA ALA A 491 -16.47 11.84 -8.95
C ALA A 491 -17.12 12.62 -7.81
N TRP A 492 -18.43 12.40 -7.60
CA TRP A 492 -19.17 13.02 -6.51
C TRP A 492 -20.31 12.11 -6.00
N ARG A 493 -20.86 12.50 -4.85
CA ARG A 493 -22.04 11.85 -4.28
C ARG A 493 -23.28 12.64 -4.68
N ASP A 494 -24.16 12.00 -5.45
CA ASP A 494 -25.40 12.60 -5.93
C ASP A 494 -26.35 13.05 -4.80
N THR A 495 -26.32 12.36 -3.67
CA THR A 495 -27.11 12.69 -2.49
C THR A 495 -26.66 13.99 -1.80
N GLU A 496 -25.47 14.48 -2.08
CA GLU A 496 -24.87 15.68 -1.45
C GLU A 496 -24.85 16.91 -2.42
N VAL A 497 -25.23 16.72 -3.69
CA VAL A 497 -25.18 17.77 -4.72
C VAL A 497 -26.60 18.14 -5.13
N SER A 498 -27.05 19.33 -4.71
CA SER A 498 -28.33 19.91 -5.09
C SER A 498 -28.25 20.70 -6.41
N THR A 499 -29.40 21.14 -6.93
CA THR A 499 -29.47 21.99 -8.13
C THR A 499 -28.73 23.30 -7.99
N ASN A 500 -28.64 23.88 -6.78
CA ASN A 500 -27.94 25.11 -6.49
C ASN A 500 -26.49 24.90 -6.02
N HIS A 501 -25.99 23.69 -6.11
CA HIS A 501 -24.62 23.39 -5.67
C HIS A 501 -23.59 24.02 -6.64
N PRO A 502 -22.45 24.58 -6.15
CA PRO A 502 -21.42 25.19 -7.01
C PRO A 502 -20.95 24.29 -8.15
N LEU A 503 -20.82 22.97 -7.91
CA LEU A 503 -20.49 22.00 -8.94
C LEU A 503 -21.55 21.95 -10.04
N THR A 504 -22.84 21.94 -9.70
CA THR A 504 -23.95 21.92 -10.67
C THR A 504 -23.90 23.17 -11.54
N LEU A 505 -23.75 24.34 -10.92
CA LEU A 505 -23.66 25.61 -11.64
C LEU A 505 -22.45 25.64 -12.59
N ALA A 506 -21.29 25.19 -12.14
CA ALA A 506 -20.09 25.10 -12.97
C ALA A 506 -20.26 24.18 -14.19
N LEU A 507 -20.96 23.05 -14.02
CA LEU A 507 -21.28 22.12 -15.11
C LEU A 507 -22.31 22.72 -16.09
N GLU A 508 -23.30 23.44 -15.60
CA GLU A 508 -24.27 24.18 -16.45
C GLU A 508 -23.58 25.25 -17.31
N GLU A 509 -22.65 26.00 -16.73
CA GLU A 509 -21.82 26.94 -17.48
C GLU A 509 -20.98 26.29 -18.57
N LEU A 510 -20.36 25.13 -18.29
CA LEU A 510 -19.65 24.36 -19.30
C LEU A 510 -20.59 23.89 -20.42
N ARG A 511 -21.79 23.43 -20.07
CA ARG A 511 -22.78 23.00 -21.06
C ARG A 511 -23.24 24.15 -21.95
N ALA A 512 -23.46 25.35 -21.37
CA ALA A 512 -23.85 26.54 -22.10
C ALA A 512 -22.79 27.02 -23.13
N THR A 513 -21.51 26.66 -22.92
CA THR A 513 -20.42 26.95 -23.87
C THR A 513 -20.22 25.86 -24.93
N GLY A 514 -21.13 24.87 -25.02
CA GLY A 514 -21.07 23.81 -26.03
C GLY A 514 -20.07 22.69 -25.68
N THR A 515 -19.54 22.68 -24.47
CA THR A 515 -18.65 21.62 -24.01
C THR A 515 -19.44 20.33 -23.76
N SER A 516 -18.99 19.23 -24.33
CA SER A 516 -19.55 17.91 -24.10
C SER A 516 -18.67 17.08 -23.18
N TRP A 517 -19.29 16.26 -22.36
CA TRP A 517 -18.59 15.27 -21.53
C TRP A 517 -19.38 13.97 -21.47
N GLU A 518 -18.72 12.91 -21.04
CA GLU A 518 -19.39 11.66 -20.72
C GLU A 518 -19.77 11.64 -19.24
N GLN A 519 -20.97 11.13 -18.95
CA GLN A 519 -21.47 11.02 -17.59
C GLN A 519 -21.85 9.57 -17.31
N LEU A 520 -21.39 9.07 -16.17
CA LEU A 520 -21.62 7.74 -15.68
C LEU A 520 -22.33 7.84 -14.32
N HIS A 521 -23.49 7.21 -14.22
CA HIS A 521 -24.19 7.05 -12.96
C HIS A 521 -24.09 5.61 -12.50
N LEU A 522 -23.42 5.37 -11.37
CA LEU A 522 -23.22 4.03 -10.83
C LEU A 522 -24.48 3.55 -10.09
N ALA A 523 -25.11 2.53 -10.64
CA ALA A 523 -26.26 1.88 -10.03
C ALA A 523 -25.83 0.85 -8.95
N PRO A 524 -26.70 0.53 -7.97
CA PRO A 524 -26.50 -0.60 -7.07
C PRO A 524 -26.34 -1.93 -7.82
N LEU A 525 -25.68 -2.89 -7.19
CA LEU A 525 -25.53 -4.25 -7.73
C LEU A 525 -26.89 -4.94 -7.83
N SER A 526 -27.12 -5.62 -8.94
CA SER A 526 -28.27 -6.47 -9.15
C SER A 526 -28.18 -7.76 -8.30
N LEU A 527 -29.29 -8.45 -8.17
CA LEU A 527 -29.34 -9.74 -7.48
C LEU A 527 -28.37 -10.77 -8.11
N GLU A 528 -28.26 -10.79 -9.44
CA GLU A 528 -27.39 -11.72 -10.17
C GLU A 528 -25.91 -11.42 -9.91
N GLU A 529 -25.55 -10.14 -9.84
CA GLU A 529 -24.18 -9.71 -9.52
C GLU A 529 -23.81 -10.05 -8.09
N ILE A 530 -24.70 -9.87 -7.13
CA ILE A 530 -24.49 -10.30 -5.75
C ILE A 530 -24.39 -11.82 -5.67
N ALA A 531 -25.22 -12.57 -6.39
CA ALA A 531 -25.13 -14.03 -6.42
C ALA A 531 -23.79 -14.52 -7.00
N ARG A 532 -23.27 -13.84 -8.03
CA ARG A 532 -21.92 -14.10 -8.57
C ARG A 532 -20.85 -13.81 -7.52
N MET A 533 -20.93 -12.67 -6.83
CA MET A 533 -20.03 -12.28 -5.76
C MET A 533 -20.03 -13.31 -4.61
N VAL A 534 -21.21 -13.81 -4.22
CA VAL A 534 -21.36 -14.85 -3.20
C VAL A 534 -20.67 -16.14 -3.66
N ARG A 535 -20.90 -16.61 -4.90
CA ARG A 535 -20.24 -17.82 -5.43
C ARG A 535 -18.72 -17.74 -5.43
N GLU A 536 -18.16 -16.58 -5.77
CA GLU A 536 -16.70 -16.37 -5.81
C GLU A 536 -16.09 -16.28 -4.41
N THR A 537 -16.90 -15.93 -3.42
CA THR A 537 -16.45 -15.65 -2.04
C THR A 537 -16.67 -16.83 -1.10
N THR A 538 -17.68 -17.67 -1.40
CA THR A 538 -18.06 -18.80 -0.56
C THR A 538 -17.98 -20.10 -1.36
N ALA A 539 -17.68 -21.20 -0.68
CA ALA A 539 -17.78 -22.54 -1.27
C ALA A 539 -19.24 -23.07 -1.22
N ALA A 540 -20.23 -22.18 -1.39
CA ALA A 540 -21.63 -22.53 -1.26
C ALA A 540 -22.06 -23.59 -2.30
N GLU A 541 -22.88 -24.55 -1.89
CA GLU A 541 -23.50 -25.51 -2.79
C GLU A 541 -24.40 -24.80 -3.81
N ALA A 542 -24.39 -25.29 -5.03
CA ALA A 542 -25.19 -24.72 -6.13
C ALA A 542 -26.69 -24.60 -5.74
N GLY A 543 -27.22 -23.38 -5.80
CA GLY A 543 -28.61 -23.03 -5.47
C GLY A 543 -28.79 -22.24 -4.18
N ARG A 544 -27.91 -22.38 -3.19
CA ARG A 544 -27.98 -21.60 -1.94
C ARG A 544 -27.49 -20.17 -2.09
N GLU A 545 -26.63 -19.93 -3.07
CA GLU A 545 -26.10 -18.59 -3.36
C GLU A 545 -27.19 -17.58 -3.72
N VAL A 546 -28.28 -18.01 -4.38
CA VAL A 546 -29.37 -17.12 -4.79
C VAL A 546 -30.23 -16.70 -3.59
N GLU A 547 -30.46 -17.59 -2.64
CA GLU A 547 -31.22 -17.27 -1.41
C GLU A 547 -30.40 -16.30 -0.54
N LEU A 548 -29.13 -16.57 -0.39
CA LEU A 548 -28.22 -15.68 0.35
C LEU A 548 -28.12 -14.32 -0.34
N ALA A 549 -28.00 -14.28 -1.67
CA ALA A 549 -27.98 -13.05 -2.43
C ALA A 549 -29.26 -12.22 -2.27
N ARG A 550 -30.44 -12.85 -2.21
CA ARG A 550 -31.71 -12.17 -1.92
C ARG A 550 -31.72 -11.54 -0.53
N LEU A 551 -31.24 -12.27 0.47
CA LEU A 551 -31.13 -11.75 1.82
C LEU A 551 -30.18 -10.55 1.87
N ILE A 552 -29.00 -10.67 1.27
CA ILE A 552 -28.00 -9.61 1.21
C ILE A 552 -28.59 -8.39 0.48
N HIS A 553 -29.19 -8.58 -0.70
CA HIS A 553 -29.79 -7.50 -1.48
C HIS A 553 -30.89 -6.77 -0.69
N SER A 554 -31.75 -7.50 -0.01
CA SER A 554 -32.84 -6.90 0.79
C SER A 554 -32.34 -6.05 1.96
N ARG A 555 -31.13 -6.37 2.51
CA ARG A 555 -30.53 -5.65 3.64
C ARG A 555 -29.60 -4.52 3.24
N THR A 556 -29.03 -4.58 2.05
CA THR A 556 -27.97 -3.65 1.59
C THR A 556 -28.43 -2.75 0.45
N GLY A 557 -29.58 -3.03 -0.16
CA GLY A 557 -30.06 -2.35 -1.36
C GLY A 557 -29.11 -2.49 -2.55
N GLY A 558 -28.23 -3.50 -2.55
CA GLY A 558 -27.24 -3.70 -3.61
C GLY A 558 -26.01 -2.76 -3.53
N ASN A 559 -25.87 -1.97 -2.48
CA ASN A 559 -24.68 -1.13 -2.32
C ASN A 559 -23.44 -2.01 -2.10
N PRO A 560 -22.40 -1.95 -2.98
CA PRO A 560 -21.24 -2.85 -2.92
C PRO A 560 -20.51 -2.84 -1.58
N PHE A 561 -20.32 -1.66 -0.99
CA PHE A 561 -19.68 -1.53 0.32
C PHE A 561 -20.49 -2.24 1.42
N SER A 562 -21.80 -2.05 1.42
CA SER A 562 -22.68 -2.69 2.38
C SER A 562 -22.79 -4.20 2.15
N VAL A 563 -22.76 -4.65 0.89
CA VAL A 563 -22.71 -6.08 0.52
C VAL A 563 -21.46 -6.74 1.09
N ILE A 564 -20.31 -6.14 0.85
CA ILE A 564 -19.02 -6.65 1.35
C ILE A 564 -18.98 -6.64 2.88
N ALA A 565 -19.45 -5.57 3.52
CA ALA A 565 -19.52 -5.47 4.98
C ALA A 565 -20.46 -6.54 5.57
N PHE A 566 -21.59 -6.81 4.94
CA PHE A 566 -22.56 -7.81 5.39
C PHE A 566 -22.01 -9.24 5.22
N LEU A 567 -21.36 -9.54 4.10
CA LEU A 567 -20.68 -10.82 3.88
C LEU A 567 -19.58 -11.05 4.92
N ARG A 568 -18.78 -10.01 5.22
CA ARG A 568 -17.78 -10.07 6.29
C ARG A 568 -18.40 -10.35 7.65
N PHE A 569 -19.49 -9.66 7.99
CA PHE A 569 -20.23 -9.89 9.24
C PHE A 569 -20.72 -11.33 9.37
N LEU A 570 -21.27 -11.90 8.29
CA LEU A 570 -21.73 -13.30 8.27
C LEU A 570 -20.56 -14.27 8.48
N HIS A 571 -19.42 -14.00 7.88
CA HIS A 571 -18.22 -14.83 8.05
C HIS A 571 -17.67 -14.76 9.49
N GLU A 572 -17.55 -13.55 10.07
CA GLU A 572 -17.09 -13.36 11.46
C GLU A 572 -17.99 -14.03 12.50
N ARG A 573 -19.23 -14.32 12.14
CA ARG A 573 -20.22 -15.04 12.96
C ARG A 573 -20.30 -16.53 12.66
N ASP A 574 -19.40 -17.09 11.84
CA ASP A 574 -19.43 -18.48 11.37
C ASP A 574 -20.76 -18.88 10.67
N LEU A 575 -21.46 -17.92 10.11
CA LEU A 575 -22.73 -18.13 9.39
C LEU A 575 -22.51 -18.40 7.89
N LEU A 576 -21.31 -18.15 7.38
CA LEU A 576 -20.85 -18.56 6.05
C LEU A 576 -19.88 -19.73 6.23
N ARG A 577 -20.33 -20.94 5.98
CA ARG A 577 -19.51 -22.15 5.95
C ARG A 577 -19.33 -22.64 4.53
#